data_5c6409a591af0cb57ee36e2b64394924
#
_entry.id   5c6409a591af0cb57ee36e2b64394924
#
_cell.length_a   1.000
_cell.length_b   1.000
_cell.length_c   1.000
_cell.angle_alpha   90.00
_cell.angle_beta   90.00
_cell.angle_gamma   90.00
#
_symmetry.space_group_name_H-M   'P 1'
#
loop_
_entity.id
_entity.type
_entity.pdbx_description
1 polymer ?
#
loop_
_entity_poly.entity_id
_entity_poly.type
_entity_poly.pdbx_seq_one_letter_code
_entity_poly.pdbx_strand_id
1 'polypeptide(L)'
;MELEDYKNWSNRATEWSNEYLLNLKDRPVRPNIKPGSIMSLLPKKPPENAEDPEVIFSDFEKIVPDAMTHWQHPRFFAYFPSNASVASIVAEQLVNTIAAQCMLWQTSPAATEIEQVMVQW
;
A
#
# COMPACT_ATOMS: atom_id res chain seq x y z
N MET A 1 1.87 3.04 -18.20
CA MET A 1 0.49 2.82 -17.72
C MET A 1 -0.31 4.07 -18.04
N GLU A 2 -1.32 3.93 -18.86
CA GLU A 2 -2.18 5.03 -19.27
C GLU A 2 -3.47 5.05 -18.47
N LEU A 3 -4.25 6.12 -18.56
CA LEU A 3 -5.50 6.26 -17.79
C LEU A 3 -6.51 5.13 -18.09
N GLU A 4 -6.54 4.65 -19.32
CA GLU A 4 -7.40 3.54 -19.75
C GLU A 4 -7.06 2.21 -19.08
N ASP A 5 -5.80 2.04 -18.64
CA ASP A 5 -5.35 0.86 -17.91
C ASP A 5 -5.72 0.88 -16.42
N TYR A 6 -6.03 2.07 -15.89
CA TYR A 6 -6.23 2.30 -14.45
C TYR A 6 -7.22 1.33 -13.82
N LYS A 7 -8.37 1.13 -14.47
CA LYS A 7 -9.42 0.23 -13.95
C LYS A 7 -8.91 -1.20 -13.79
N ASN A 8 -8.17 -1.69 -14.77
CA ASN A 8 -7.64 -3.05 -14.77
C ASN A 8 -6.63 -3.25 -13.63
N TRP A 9 -5.66 -2.34 -13.52
CA TRP A 9 -4.64 -2.41 -12.48
C TRP A 9 -5.17 -2.16 -11.08
N SER A 10 -6.16 -1.28 -10.93
CA SER A 10 -6.85 -1.05 -9.65
C SER A 10 -7.61 -2.29 -9.19
N ASN A 11 -8.32 -2.97 -10.10
CA ASN A 11 -9.00 -4.22 -9.79
C ASN A 11 -7.99 -5.30 -9.36
N ARG A 12 -6.90 -5.47 -10.10
CA ARG A 12 -5.85 -6.44 -9.75
C ARG A 12 -5.21 -6.16 -8.39
N ALA A 13 -4.92 -4.90 -8.09
CA ALA A 13 -4.40 -4.51 -6.78
C ALA A 13 -5.40 -4.78 -5.65
N THR A 14 -6.69 -4.57 -5.92
CA THR A 14 -7.78 -4.87 -4.97
C THR A 14 -7.90 -6.37 -4.71
N GLU A 15 -7.86 -7.18 -5.75
CA GLU A 15 -7.89 -8.65 -5.65
C GLU A 15 -6.70 -9.16 -4.84
N TRP A 16 -5.50 -8.71 -5.17
CA TRP A 16 -4.29 -9.02 -4.42
C TRP A 16 -4.40 -8.62 -2.93
N SER A 17 -4.89 -7.42 -2.66
CA SER A 17 -5.06 -6.90 -1.30
C SER A 17 -6.06 -7.74 -0.49
N ASN A 18 -7.15 -8.14 -1.12
CA ASN A 18 -8.14 -9.01 -0.50
C ASN A 18 -7.55 -10.39 -0.14
N GLU A 19 -6.83 -11.02 -1.06
CA GLU A 19 -6.14 -12.28 -0.81
C GLU A 19 -5.09 -12.17 0.28
N TYR A 20 -4.30 -11.09 0.25
CA TYR A 20 -3.31 -10.81 1.29
C TYR A 20 -3.95 -10.72 2.68
N LEU A 21 -5.04 -9.96 2.84
CA LEU A 21 -5.73 -9.78 4.11
C LEU A 21 -6.37 -11.07 4.62
N LEU A 22 -6.99 -11.86 3.73
CA LEU A 22 -7.60 -13.14 4.08
C LEU A 22 -6.58 -14.17 4.57
N ASN A 23 -5.39 -14.18 3.98
CA ASN A 23 -4.33 -15.14 4.26
C ASN A 23 -3.25 -14.61 5.23
N LEU A 24 -3.43 -13.40 5.75
CA LEU A 24 -2.44 -12.76 6.62
C LEU A 24 -2.09 -13.60 7.86
N LYS A 25 -3.08 -14.23 8.47
CA LYS A 25 -2.91 -15.11 9.66
C LYS A 25 -2.00 -16.32 9.43
N ASP A 26 -1.86 -16.75 8.18
CA ASP A 26 -1.08 -17.92 7.78
C ASP A 26 0.37 -17.56 7.39
N ARG A 27 0.66 -16.26 7.27
CA ARG A 27 2.01 -15.75 7.01
C ARG A 27 2.87 -15.71 8.27
N PRO A 28 4.20 -15.70 8.16
CA PRO A 28 5.07 -15.45 9.30
C PRO A 28 4.93 -13.99 9.73
N VAL A 29 4.92 -13.70 11.03
CA VAL A 29 4.86 -12.32 11.55
C VAL A 29 6.04 -11.48 11.06
N ARG A 30 7.22 -12.10 11.00
CA ARG A 30 8.48 -11.48 10.62
C ARG A 30 9.20 -12.31 9.56
N PRO A 31 9.77 -11.68 8.52
CA PRO A 31 10.53 -12.40 7.51
C PRO A 31 11.84 -12.94 8.08
N ASN A 32 12.31 -14.06 7.54
CA ASN A 32 13.62 -14.61 7.84
C ASN A 32 14.62 -14.22 6.75
N ILE A 33 14.95 -12.93 6.69
CA ILE A 33 15.87 -12.36 5.70
C ILE A 33 17.03 -11.65 6.40
N LYS A 34 18.16 -11.51 5.70
CA LYS A 34 19.33 -10.74 6.17
C LYS A 34 19.35 -9.35 5.56
N PRO A 35 19.93 -8.35 6.24
CA PRO A 35 20.17 -7.03 5.64
C PRO A 35 20.91 -7.18 4.29
N GLY A 36 20.44 -6.46 3.27
CA GLY A 36 21.00 -6.51 1.93
C GLY A 36 20.42 -7.59 1.00
N SER A 37 19.64 -8.56 1.51
CA SER A 37 19.05 -9.61 0.67
C SER A 37 18.13 -9.04 -0.42
N ILE A 38 17.30 -8.07 -0.08
CA ILE A 38 16.39 -7.44 -1.05
C ILE A 38 17.15 -6.60 -2.06
N MET A 39 18.17 -5.85 -1.62
CA MET A 39 19.02 -5.07 -2.52
C MET A 39 19.68 -5.94 -3.60
N SER A 40 20.01 -7.17 -3.29
CA SER A 40 20.62 -8.09 -4.27
C SER A 40 19.65 -8.59 -5.34
N LEU A 41 18.34 -8.49 -5.10
CA LEU A 41 17.29 -8.87 -6.06
C LEU A 41 16.91 -7.73 -6.99
N LEU A 42 17.25 -6.49 -6.64
CA LEU A 42 16.88 -5.31 -7.41
C LEU A 42 17.95 -4.99 -8.47
N PRO A 43 17.56 -4.37 -9.59
CA PRO A 43 18.49 -3.89 -10.61
C PRO A 43 19.50 -2.92 -10.02
N LYS A 44 20.75 -2.99 -10.48
CA LYS A 44 21.83 -2.08 -10.03
C LYS A 44 21.70 -0.66 -10.58
N LYS A 45 20.91 -0.48 -11.62
CA LYS A 45 20.66 0.80 -12.29
C LYS A 45 19.16 0.97 -12.54
N PRO A 46 18.67 2.20 -12.58
CA PRO A 46 17.28 2.44 -12.98
C PRO A 46 17.06 1.97 -14.44
N PRO A 47 15.84 1.56 -14.80
CA PRO A 47 15.50 1.20 -16.16
C PRO A 47 15.66 2.42 -17.09
N GLU A 48 16.21 2.21 -18.29
CA GLU A 48 16.36 3.28 -19.29
C GLU A 48 15.07 3.52 -20.09
N ASN A 49 14.20 2.52 -20.13
CA ASN A 49 12.90 2.56 -20.80
C ASN A 49 11.78 2.18 -19.83
N ALA A 50 10.54 2.52 -20.19
CA ALA A 50 9.37 2.07 -19.46
C ALA A 50 9.28 0.53 -19.51
N GLU A 51 8.98 -0.08 -18.37
CA GLU A 51 8.79 -1.52 -18.25
C GLU A 51 7.30 -1.87 -18.32
N ASP A 52 7.01 -3.10 -18.68
CA ASP A 52 5.65 -3.62 -18.69
C ASP A 52 5.09 -3.64 -17.25
N PRO A 53 3.93 -3.03 -16.98
CA PRO A 53 3.30 -3.07 -15.67
C PRO A 53 3.09 -4.47 -15.10
N GLU A 54 2.89 -5.48 -15.96
CA GLU A 54 2.78 -6.88 -15.55
C GLU A 54 4.09 -7.39 -14.92
N VAL A 55 5.23 -7.03 -15.47
CA VAL A 55 6.54 -7.39 -14.93
C VAL A 55 6.74 -6.71 -13.58
N ILE A 56 6.42 -5.41 -13.48
CA ILE A 56 6.54 -4.65 -12.23
C ILE A 56 5.66 -5.24 -11.13
N PHE A 57 4.41 -5.59 -11.44
CA PHE A 57 3.50 -6.18 -10.48
C PHE A 57 3.95 -7.58 -10.04
N SER A 58 4.43 -8.39 -10.98
CA SER A 58 5.00 -9.71 -10.69
C SER A 58 6.23 -9.64 -9.77
N ASP A 59 7.09 -8.65 -9.98
CA ASP A 59 8.25 -8.42 -9.10
C ASP A 59 7.83 -7.97 -7.71
N PHE A 60 6.82 -7.11 -7.60
CA PHE A 60 6.23 -6.77 -6.32
C PHE A 60 5.73 -8.01 -5.58
N GLU A 61 4.94 -8.86 -6.24
CA GLU A 61 4.38 -10.09 -5.65
C GLU A 61 5.45 -11.06 -5.14
N LYS A 62 6.56 -11.17 -5.87
CA LYS A 62 7.67 -12.08 -5.52
C LYS A 62 8.59 -11.54 -4.43
N ILE A 63 8.80 -10.24 -4.39
CA ILE A 63 9.86 -9.65 -3.56
C ILE A 63 9.29 -9.07 -2.28
N VAL A 64 8.19 -8.30 -2.37
CA VAL A 64 7.77 -7.43 -1.27
C VAL A 64 7.04 -8.18 -0.15
N PRO A 65 5.98 -8.96 -0.40
CA PRO A 65 5.17 -9.52 0.68
C PRO A 65 5.96 -10.42 1.64
N ASP A 66 6.84 -11.25 1.11
CA ASP A 66 7.62 -12.20 1.90
C ASP A 66 8.82 -11.56 2.62
N ALA A 67 9.13 -10.32 2.28
CA ALA A 67 10.19 -9.52 2.89
C ALA A 67 9.68 -8.52 3.94
N MET A 68 8.37 -8.43 4.17
CA MET A 68 7.75 -7.49 5.10
C MET A 68 7.53 -8.10 6.48
N THR A 69 7.68 -7.28 7.53
CA THR A 69 7.08 -7.57 8.83
C THR A 69 5.61 -7.22 8.78
N HIS A 70 4.75 -8.20 9.03
CA HIS A 70 3.30 -8.04 8.92
C HIS A 70 2.71 -7.44 10.18
N TRP A 71 2.65 -6.11 10.25
CA TRP A 71 2.19 -5.35 11.42
C TRP A 71 0.74 -5.63 11.80
N GLN A 72 -0.10 -6.00 10.84
CA GLN A 72 -1.52 -6.32 11.06
C GLN A 72 -1.75 -7.82 11.36
N HIS A 73 -0.67 -8.60 11.47
CA HIS A 73 -0.79 -10.01 11.78
C HIS A 73 -1.38 -10.22 13.18
N PRO A 74 -2.36 -11.15 13.38
CA PRO A 74 -3.02 -11.37 14.69
C PRO A 74 -2.04 -11.71 15.84
N ARG A 75 -0.84 -12.21 15.53
CA ARG A 75 0.21 -12.51 16.49
C ARG A 75 1.34 -11.48 16.56
N PHE A 76 1.12 -10.28 16.05
CA PHE A 76 2.09 -9.20 16.17
C PHE A 76 1.89 -8.46 17.50
N PHE A 77 2.81 -8.63 18.44
CA PHE A 77 2.74 -8.07 19.80
C PHE A 77 3.90 -7.12 20.13
N ALA A 78 4.54 -6.55 19.12
CA ALA A 78 5.62 -5.60 19.30
C ALA A 78 5.19 -4.18 18.97
N TYR A 79 5.86 -3.20 19.57
CA TYR A 79 5.64 -1.76 19.34
C TYR A 79 4.19 -1.30 19.60
N PHE A 80 3.79 -0.23 18.93
CA PHE A 80 2.41 0.28 18.87
C PHE A 80 1.91 0.15 17.43
N PRO A 81 1.30 -0.96 17.04
CA PRO A 81 0.91 -1.19 15.66
C PRO A 81 -0.21 -0.22 15.27
N SER A 82 -0.02 0.45 14.14
CA SER A 82 -1.12 1.12 13.45
C SER A 82 -1.82 0.09 12.57
N ASN A 83 -3.13 -0.03 12.74
CA ASN A 83 -3.94 -0.95 11.97
C ASN A 83 -4.63 -0.19 10.83
N ALA A 84 -4.65 -0.79 9.65
CA ALA A 84 -5.56 -0.37 8.59
C ALA A 84 -6.88 -1.12 8.72
N SER A 85 -7.99 -0.42 8.65
CA SER A 85 -9.31 -1.03 8.47
C SER A 85 -9.62 -1.14 6.97
N VAL A 86 -10.54 -2.02 6.59
CA VAL A 86 -11.01 -2.09 5.19
C VAL A 86 -11.53 -0.73 4.72
N ALA A 87 -12.26 -0.02 5.59
CA ALA A 87 -12.76 1.32 5.29
C ALA A 87 -11.63 2.33 5.04
N SER A 88 -10.55 2.30 5.84
CA SER A 88 -9.42 3.22 5.64
C SER A 88 -8.63 2.92 4.37
N ILE A 89 -8.50 1.67 3.97
CA ILE A 89 -7.85 1.29 2.70
C ILE A 89 -8.63 1.86 1.50
N VAL A 90 -9.95 1.73 1.51
CA VAL A 90 -10.81 2.28 0.45
C VAL A 90 -10.78 3.82 0.46
N ALA A 91 -10.84 4.44 1.65
CA ALA A 91 -10.76 5.89 1.77
C ALA A 91 -9.43 6.44 1.24
N GLU A 92 -8.31 5.77 1.53
CA GLU A 92 -6.99 6.17 1.05
C GLU A 92 -6.88 6.11 -0.49
N GLN A 93 -7.49 5.11 -1.12
CA GLN A 93 -7.57 5.05 -2.58
C GLN A 93 -8.30 6.28 -3.16
N LEU A 94 -9.41 6.69 -2.54
CA LEU A 94 -10.16 7.88 -2.97
C LEU A 94 -9.36 9.18 -2.75
N VAL A 95 -8.73 9.32 -1.59
CA VAL A 95 -7.88 10.47 -1.27
C VAL A 95 -6.73 10.61 -2.27
N ASN A 96 -6.06 9.51 -2.60
CA ASN A 96 -4.99 9.50 -3.60
C ASN A 96 -5.50 9.84 -5.00
N THR A 97 -6.71 9.38 -5.35
CA THR A 97 -7.32 9.67 -6.66
C THR A 97 -7.60 11.15 -6.86
N ILE A 98 -8.10 11.84 -5.83
CA ILE A 98 -8.36 13.29 -5.89
C ILE A 98 -7.13 14.15 -5.61
N ALA A 99 -5.99 13.53 -5.26
CA ALA A 99 -4.73 14.20 -4.94
C ALA A 99 -4.89 15.32 -3.88
N ALA A 100 -5.67 15.04 -2.81
CA ALA A 100 -6.00 16.01 -1.78
C ALA A 100 -4.75 16.59 -1.10
N GLN A 101 -4.64 17.91 -1.06
CA GLN A 101 -3.54 18.65 -0.41
C GLN A 101 -4.07 19.32 0.86
N CYS A 102 -4.04 18.62 1.98
CA CYS A 102 -4.71 19.01 3.23
C CYS A 102 -3.89 19.98 4.11
N MET A 103 -3.00 20.78 3.53
CA MET A 103 -2.15 21.72 4.27
C MET A 103 -2.92 22.92 4.84
N LEU A 104 -3.92 23.39 4.11
CA LEU A 104 -4.72 24.55 4.51
C LEU A 104 -6.06 24.57 3.75
N TRP A 105 -6.99 25.35 4.26
CA TRP A 105 -8.37 25.41 3.74
C TRP A 105 -8.42 25.74 2.23
N GLN A 106 -7.60 26.67 1.75
CA GLN A 106 -7.62 27.07 0.33
C GLN A 106 -7.21 25.94 -0.62
N THR A 107 -6.36 25.02 -0.18
CA THR A 107 -5.91 23.91 -1.02
C THR A 107 -6.84 22.71 -0.95
N SER A 108 -7.61 22.55 0.14
CA SER A 108 -8.56 21.48 0.31
C SER A 108 -9.68 21.87 1.30
N PRO A 109 -10.66 22.69 0.86
CA PRO A 109 -11.73 23.17 1.76
C PRO A 109 -12.50 22.02 2.41
N ALA A 110 -12.94 21.04 1.62
CA ALA A 110 -13.70 19.90 2.13
C ALA A 110 -12.93 19.09 3.16
N ALA A 111 -11.64 18.77 2.92
CA ALA A 111 -10.85 17.98 3.86
C ALA A 111 -10.65 18.73 5.19
N THR A 112 -10.37 20.03 5.14
CA THR A 112 -10.18 20.85 6.34
C THR A 112 -11.47 20.96 7.17
N GLU A 113 -12.60 21.17 6.54
CA GLU A 113 -13.89 21.29 7.25
C GLU A 113 -14.36 19.94 7.83
N ILE A 114 -14.16 18.84 7.09
CA ILE A 114 -14.44 17.49 7.60
C ILE A 114 -13.56 17.19 8.81
N GLU A 115 -12.26 17.48 8.75
CA GLU A 115 -11.35 17.28 9.88
C GLU A 115 -11.81 18.07 11.12
N GLN A 116 -12.18 19.34 10.96
CA GLN A 116 -12.68 20.16 12.06
C GLN A 116 -13.92 19.54 12.72
N VAL A 117 -14.86 19.04 11.93
CA VAL A 117 -16.06 18.37 12.44
C VAL A 117 -15.69 17.08 13.18
N MET A 118 -14.80 16.26 12.62
CA MET A 118 -14.40 15.00 13.24
C MET A 118 -13.66 15.20 14.57
N VAL A 119 -12.86 16.26 14.69
CA VAL A 119 -12.16 16.60 15.94
C VAL A 119 -13.12 17.11 17.02
N GLN A 120 -14.29 17.65 16.63
CA GLN A 120 -15.31 18.13 17.58
C GLN A 120 -16.19 17.01 18.15
N TRP A 121 -16.21 15.85 17.53
CA TRP A 121 -16.96 14.67 17.98
C TRP A 121 -16.17 13.88 19.03
#